data_cf6582edf4f1f756bcb93d6ac4bec4b2
#
_entry.id   cf6582edf4f1f756bcb93d6ac4bec4b2
#
_cell.length_a   1.000
_cell.length_b   1.000
_cell.length_c   1.000
_cell.angle_alpha   90.00
_cell.angle_beta   90.00
_cell.angle_gamma   90.00
#
_symmetry.space_group_name_H-M   'P 1'
#
loop_
_entity.id
_entity.type
_entity.pdbx_description
1 polymer ?
#
loop_
_entity_poly.entity_id
_entity_poly.type
_entity_poly.pdbx_seq_one_letter_code
_entity_poly.pdbx_strand_id
1 'polypeptide(L)'
;MNRMFRSLGLCVVVLFSPLVGAVSAPGGHSGKPLSLNFQDVEVRAVLQVLADFTGVNLVVSDAVQGSVTLRLQDVPWDQALDTVLRSKGLGKRLEGNVLMVAPLAELNNAGLPSSGVREQALLQVNHARATDIAALLQPLLQDSPDEAPWGAISVDERTNMLITSQSPERLEILRQLLGQLDVPVRQIMIEARIVEANVDYERGLGVRWGGSLAGGRLKAVGAEAPTFVDLGLDKATSGIGFGLVGDGRLLDLELNAMEKSGNGEIISQPKVMTADKGTARILKGSEVPYQESGANGATSTTFREASLSLEVTPQIMPGGRVSMQVKVTKDEPDYLNLQGTVPPIRKNELNARVQIADGQTIVIGGVYSTTKSNVQDKVPFLGDVPYVGRLFRRSAIIEKKSELLVFLTPRIMNDQAIAVSH
;
A
#
# COMPACT_ATOMS: atom_id res chain seq x y z
N MET A 1 4.91 -44.69 -43.57
CA MET A 1 5.64 -44.47 -44.85
C MET A 1 6.94 -43.77 -44.48
N ASN A 2 7.99 -44.58 -44.24
CA ASN A 2 9.25 -44.72 -44.99
C ASN A 2 10.00 -43.37 -45.17
N ARG A 3 11.21 -43.16 -44.75
CA ARG A 3 12.54 -43.87 -44.82
C ARG A 3 13.53 -43.04 -44.03
N MET A 4 14.29 -43.51 -43.06
CA MET A 4 15.58 -44.19 -43.27
C MET A 4 16.59 -43.37 -44.12
N PHE A 5 17.63 -42.77 -43.47
CA PHE A 5 18.98 -42.78 -44.05
C PHE A 5 20.05 -42.80 -42.94
N ARG A 6 20.89 -43.79 -43.05
CA ARG A 6 22.14 -44.09 -42.34
C ARG A 6 23.29 -43.29 -43.01
N SER A 7 24.24 -42.83 -42.24
CA SER A 7 25.70 -42.80 -42.59
C SER A 7 26.46 -42.51 -41.31
N LEU A 8 27.18 -43.41 -40.76
CA LEU A 8 28.50 -43.93 -41.05
C LEU A 8 29.61 -42.87 -40.69
N GLY A 9 30.22 -43.01 -39.54
CA GLY A 9 31.64 -43.30 -39.40
C GLY A 9 32.59 -42.14 -39.28
N LEU A 10 33.21 -41.96 -38.17
CA LEU A 10 34.65 -41.98 -38.04
C LEU A 10 35.06 -41.93 -36.55
N CYS A 11 35.53 -43.07 -36.01
CA CYS A 11 36.26 -43.14 -34.78
C CYS A 11 37.65 -42.48 -34.98
N VAL A 12 37.90 -41.40 -34.28
CA VAL A 12 39.28 -40.92 -34.02
C VAL A 12 39.53 -41.15 -32.54
N VAL A 13 40.29 -42.20 -32.23
CA VAL A 13 40.83 -42.51 -30.92
C VAL A 13 42.04 -41.56 -30.74
N VAL A 14 41.88 -40.51 -29.94
CA VAL A 14 42.98 -39.71 -29.41
C VAL A 14 43.27 -40.24 -28.02
N LEU A 15 44.39 -40.96 -27.90
CA LEU A 15 45.01 -41.33 -26.63
C LEU A 15 45.50 -40.04 -25.92
N PHE A 16 44.72 -39.57 -24.95
CA PHE A 16 45.21 -38.55 -23.98
C PHE A 16 45.69 -39.28 -22.72
N SER A 17 46.99 -39.24 -22.53
CA SER A 17 47.64 -39.63 -21.28
C SER A 17 47.19 -38.72 -20.14
N PRO A 18 46.82 -39.20 -18.95
CA PRO A 18 46.54 -38.33 -17.82
C PRO A 18 47.86 -37.79 -17.26
N LEU A 19 48.08 -36.51 -17.49
CA LEU A 19 49.06 -35.77 -16.67
C LEU A 19 48.45 -35.64 -15.26
N VAL A 20 48.95 -36.45 -14.33
CA VAL A 20 48.64 -36.32 -12.91
C VAL A 20 49.25 -35.00 -12.44
N GLY A 21 48.48 -33.90 -12.52
CA GLY A 21 48.78 -32.67 -11.82
C GLY A 21 48.58 -32.90 -10.32
N ALA A 22 49.64 -32.79 -9.58
CA ALA A 22 49.61 -32.78 -8.12
C ALA A 22 48.72 -31.60 -7.68
N VAL A 23 47.57 -31.92 -7.07
CA VAL A 23 46.75 -30.94 -6.35
C VAL A 23 47.56 -30.55 -5.10
N SER A 24 48.18 -29.36 -5.15
CA SER A 24 48.75 -28.74 -3.95
C SER A 24 47.60 -28.38 -3.00
N ALA A 25 47.54 -29.07 -1.88
CA ALA A 25 46.65 -28.72 -0.78
C ALA A 25 46.96 -27.27 -0.30
N PRO A 26 45.97 -26.43 -0.02
CA PRO A 26 46.19 -25.11 0.53
C PRO A 26 46.60 -25.26 2.00
N GLY A 27 47.82 -24.84 2.35
CA GLY A 27 48.36 -24.84 3.69
C GLY A 27 49.69 -25.59 3.79
N GLY A 28 50.67 -25.29 2.93
CA GLY A 28 52.03 -25.85 3.01
C GLY A 28 52.76 -25.33 4.24
N HIS A 29 52.75 -26.12 5.30
CA HIS A 29 53.68 -25.91 6.40
C HIS A 29 55.10 -26.15 5.89
N SER A 30 55.93 -25.09 5.88
CA SER A 30 57.30 -25.14 5.32
C SER A 30 58.41 -25.14 6.37
N GLY A 31 58.05 -25.45 7.61
CA GLY A 31 58.97 -25.47 8.75
C GLY A 31 59.91 -26.68 8.77
N LYS A 32 61.12 -26.52 9.38
CA LYS A 32 62.03 -27.64 9.59
C LYS A 32 61.31 -28.73 10.37
N PRO A 33 61.42 -30.04 10.00
CA PRO A 33 60.85 -31.14 10.75
C PRO A 33 61.48 -31.28 12.12
N LEU A 34 60.68 -31.56 13.12
CA LEU A 34 61.11 -31.79 14.46
C LEU A 34 60.43 -33.03 15.07
N SER A 35 61.12 -33.69 15.99
CA SER A 35 60.61 -34.82 16.75
C SER A 35 60.67 -34.50 18.22
N LEU A 36 59.51 -34.50 18.88
CA LEU A 36 59.37 -34.15 20.29
C LEU A 36 58.57 -35.24 21.03
N ASN A 37 59.00 -35.55 22.26
CA ASN A 37 58.30 -36.45 23.16
C ASN A 37 58.18 -35.78 24.52
N PHE A 38 57.03 -35.22 24.85
CA PHE A 38 56.77 -34.55 26.13
C PHE A 38 55.67 -35.31 26.89
N GLN A 39 55.92 -35.56 28.20
CA GLN A 39 54.95 -36.15 29.10
C GLN A 39 54.74 -35.17 30.26
N ASP A 40 53.50 -34.66 30.40
CA ASP A 40 53.10 -33.75 31.48
C ASP A 40 54.01 -32.51 31.64
N VAL A 41 54.40 -31.91 30.56
CA VAL A 41 55.24 -30.69 30.52
C VAL A 41 54.41 -29.44 30.45
N GLU A 42 54.78 -28.38 31.17
CA GLU A 42 54.12 -27.10 31.13
C GLU A 42 54.10 -26.51 29.69
N VAL A 43 52.99 -26.01 29.29
CA VAL A 43 52.81 -25.41 27.94
C VAL A 43 53.86 -24.33 27.67
N ARG A 44 54.21 -23.49 28.64
CA ARG A 44 55.28 -22.50 28.51
C ARG A 44 56.62 -23.08 28.15
N ALA A 45 57.04 -24.18 28.81
CA ALA A 45 58.28 -24.84 28.52
C ALA A 45 58.27 -25.41 27.08
N VAL A 46 57.15 -26.00 26.62
CA VAL A 46 57.04 -26.53 25.28
C VAL A 46 57.16 -25.43 24.26
N LEU A 47 56.49 -24.29 24.49
CA LEU A 47 56.52 -23.11 23.59
C LEU A 47 57.93 -22.52 23.54
N GLN A 48 58.66 -22.51 24.66
CA GLN A 48 60.04 -22.02 24.72
C GLN A 48 60.98 -22.89 23.90
N VAL A 49 60.87 -24.22 24.02
CA VAL A 49 61.67 -25.17 23.20
C VAL A 49 61.39 -24.99 21.71
N LEU A 50 60.15 -24.77 21.33
CA LEU A 50 59.79 -24.49 19.94
C LEU A 50 60.32 -23.13 19.44
N ALA A 51 60.34 -22.10 20.27
CA ALA A 51 60.95 -20.83 19.98
C ALA A 51 62.46 -20.90 19.79
N ASP A 52 63.19 -21.61 20.73
CA ASP A 52 64.61 -21.84 20.67
C ASP A 52 65.02 -22.63 19.41
N PHE A 53 64.20 -23.59 19.00
CA PHE A 53 64.42 -24.37 17.79
C PHE A 53 64.26 -23.52 16.50
N THR A 54 63.33 -22.57 16.49
CA THR A 54 63.03 -21.75 15.34
C THR A 54 63.81 -20.45 15.27
N GLY A 55 64.38 -19.99 16.38
CA GLY A 55 65.07 -18.71 16.52
C GLY A 55 64.10 -17.51 16.53
N VAL A 56 62.82 -17.73 16.82
CA VAL A 56 61.80 -16.70 16.93
C VAL A 56 61.71 -16.20 18.37
N ASN A 57 61.66 -14.89 18.57
CA ASN A 57 61.45 -14.35 19.92
C ASN A 57 60.00 -14.64 20.39
N LEU A 58 59.87 -15.21 21.57
CA LEU A 58 58.56 -15.63 22.12
C LEU A 58 58.19 -14.76 23.32
N VAL A 59 56.97 -14.28 23.31
CA VAL A 59 56.29 -13.64 24.46
C VAL A 59 55.03 -14.44 24.79
N VAL A 60 54.93 -14.95 26.01
CA VAL A 60 53.78 -15.73 26.47
C VAL A 60 53.05 -14.96 27.57
N SER A 61 51.72 -14.78 27.42
CA SER A 61 50.86 -14.16 28.42
C SER A 61 50.88 -14.95 29.74
N ASP A 62 50.74 -14.23 30.88
CA ASP A 62 50.70 -14.86 32.22
C ASP A 62 49.45 -15.76 32.40
N ALA A 63 48.43 -15.55 31.61
CA ALA A 63 47.22 -16.37 31.61
C ALA A 63 47.38 -17.77 30.95
N VAL A 64 48.51 -18.05 30.29
CA VAL A 64 48.83 -19.36 29.72
C VAL A 64 49.25 -20.31 30.79
N GLN A 65 48.40 -21.26 31.17
CA GLN A 65 48.64 -22.27 32.21
C GLN A 65 48.25 -23.66 31.70
N GLY A 66 48.79 -24.70 32.39
CA GLY A 66 48.47 -26.10 32.11
C GLY A 66 49.64 -26.88 31.55
N SER A 67 49.51 -28.19 31.58
CA SER A 67 50.51 -29.14 31.03
C SER A 67 50.00 -29.79 29.75
N VAL A 68 50.89 -30.20 28.89
CA VAL A 68 50.62 -30.94 27.66
C VAL A 68 51.46 -32.22 27.57
N THR A 69 50.82 -33.31 27.12
CA THR A 69 51.43 -34.53 26.73
C THR A 69 51.33 -34.68 25.23
N LEU A 70 52.45 -34.65 24.54
CA LEU A 70 52.48 -34.81 23.11
C LEU A 70 53.66 -35.60 22.61
N ARG A 71 53.45 -36.36 21.56
CA ARG A 71 54.50 -37.13 20.88
C ARG A 71 54.39 -36.83 19.38
N LEU A 72 55.38 -36.13 18.86
CA LEU A 72 55.47 -35.75 17.44
C LEU A 72 56.71 -36.41 16.84
N GLN A 73 56.61 -36.93 15.61
CA GLN A 73 57.73 -37.54 14.85
C GLN A 73 57.70 -36.94 13.45
N ASP A 74 58.78 -36.28 13.04
CA ASP A 74 58.98 -35.66 11.73
C ASP A 74 57.88 -34.69 11.32
N VAL A 75 57.35 -33.86 12.22
CA VAL A 75 56.32 -32.87 12.00
C VAL A 75 56.98 -31.50 11.82
N PRO A 76 56.56 -30.70 10.82
CA PRO A 76 56.99 -29.31 10.69
C PRO A 76 56.69 -28.52 11.97
N TRP A 77 57.61 -27.65 12.40
CA TRP A 77 57.50 -26.91 13.66
C TRP A 77 56.23 -26.02 13.72
N ASP A 78 55.81 -25.44 12.61
CA ASP A 78 54.62 -24.58 12.49
C ASP A 78 53.35 -25.40 12.74
N GLN A 79 53.27 -26.60 12.24
CA GLN A 79 52.17 -27.53 12.50
C GLN A 79 52.16 -28.01 13.96
N ALA A 80 53.38 -28.29 14.52
CA ALA A 80 53.53 -28.67 15.92
C ALA A 80 53.04 -27.55 16.86
N LEU A 81 53.43 -26.32 16.58
CA LEU A 81 52.97 -25.13 17.32
C LEU A 81 51.45 -24.98 17.24
N ASP A 82 50.86 -25.05 16.05
CA ASP A 82 49.40 -24.91 15.85
C ASP A 82 48.62 -25.99 16.59
N THR A 83 49.15 -27.21 16.65
CA THR A 83 48.54 -28.31 17.38
C THR A 83 48.53 -28.06 18.90
N VAL A 84 49.65 -27.57 19.45
CA VAL A 84 49.74 -27.21 20.86
C VAL A 84 48.79 -26.06 21.21
N LEU A 85 48.76 -25.01 20.40
CA LEU A 85 47.90 -23.85 20.61
C LEU A 85 46.43 -24.24 20.59
N ARG A 86 45.98 -24.99 19.58
CA ARG A 86 44.60 -25.47 19.47
C ARG A 86 44.20 -26.37 20.65
N SER A 87 45.08 -27.25 21.11
CA SER A 87 44.74 -28.16 22.22
C SER A 87 44.46 -27.45 23.54
N LYS A 88 44.94 -26.20 23.69
CA LYS A 88 44.80 -25.39 24.91
C LYS A 88 43.95 -24.13 24.70
N GLY A 89 43.34 -23.96 23.54
CA GLY A 89 42.53 -22.74 23.24
C GLY A 89 43.35 -21.45 23.18
N LEU A 90 44.64 -21.58 22.82
CA LEU A 90 45.55 -20.45 22.69
C LEU A 90 45.60 -19.95 21.24
N GLY A 91 45.80 -18.68 21.06
CA GLY A 91 46.08 -18.04 19.78
C GLY A 91 47.53 -17.62 19.67
N LYS A 92 47.98 -17.36 18.44
CA LYS A 92 49.28 -16.77 18.14
C LYS A 92 49.15 -15.49 17.35
N ARG A 93 50.02 -14.51 17.61
CA ARG A 93 50.19 -13.30 16.81
C ARG A 93 51.67 -13.08 16.55
N LEU A 94 52.02 -12.85 15.28
CA LEU A 94 53.40 -12.58 14.89
C LEU A 94 53.53 -11.07 14.62
N GLU A 95 54.32 -10.36 15.42
CA GLU A 95 54.65 -8.96 15.23
C GLU A 95 56.15 -8.81 14.92
N GLY A 96 56.46 -8.59 13.63
CA GLY A 96 57.85 -8.59 13.17
C GLY A 96 58.54 -9.92 13.40
N ASN A 97 59.49 -9.98 14.33
CA ASN A 97 60.25 -11.20 14.74
C ASN A 97 59.85 -11.67 16.13
N VAL A 98 58.68 -11.27 16.66
CA VAL A 98 58.20 -11.66 18.00
C VAL A 98 56.88 -12.41 17.83
N LEU A 99 56.83 -13.63 18.34
CA LEU A 99 55.66 -14.46 18.43
C LEU A 99 54.99 -14.27 19.80
N MET A 100 53.82 -13.63 19.81
CA MET A 100 53.02 -13.51 21.01
C MET A 100 52.03 -14.67 21.10
N VAL A 101 51.94 -15.32 22.26
CA VAL A 101 50.97 -16.39 22.55
C VAL A 101 50.14 -16.03 23.77
N ALA A 102 48.80 -16.01 23.59
CA ALA A 102 47.84 -15.75 24.65
C ALA A 102 46.56 -16.55 24.45
N PRO A 103 45.68 -16.71 25.46
CA PRO A 103 44.32 -17.23 25.25
C PRO A 103 43.58 -16.49 24.17
N LEU A 104 42.79 -17.20 23.37
CA LEU A 104 41.99 -16.59 22.27
C LEU A 104 41.12 -15.45 22.78
N ALA A 105 40.55 -15.57 23.98
CA ALA A 105 39.75 -14.50 24.61
C ALA A 105 40.58 -13.23 24.90
N GLU A 106 41.86 -13.38 25.30
CA GLU A 106 42.77 -12.26 25.56
C GLU A 106 43.22 -11.58 24.24
N LEU A 107 43.52 -12.39 23.22
CA LEU A 107 43.93 -11.90 21.91
C LEU A 107 42.78 -11.16 21.20
N ASN A 108 41.54 -11.55 21.45
CA ASN A 108 40.35 -10.87 20.96
C ASN A 108 40.00 -9.62 21.81
N ASN A 109 40.26 -9.67 23.14
CA ASN A 109 39.97 -8.56 24.07
C ASN A 109 41.15 -7.60 24.24
N ALA A 110 42.39 -8.03 23.95
CA ALA A 110 43.50 -7.12 23.79
C ALA A 110 43.25 -6.29 22.54
N GLY A 111 42.34 -5.34 22.67
CA GLY A 111 42.04 -4.28 21.72
C GLY A 111 43.29 -3.43 21.48
N LEU A 112 44.34 -4.05 20.90
CA LEU A 112 45.20 -3.27 20.04
C LEU A 112 44.32 -2.82 18.87
N PRO A 113 44.29 -1.55 18.56
CA PRO A 113 43.60 -1.09 17.38
C PRO A 113 44.11 -2.00 16.25
N SER A 114 43.18 -2.75 15.65
CA SER A 114 43.43 -3.24 14.31
C SER A 114 43.95 -2.04 13.56
N SER A 115 45.25 -2.06 13.29
CA SER A 115 46.01 -0.93 12.69
C SER A 115 45.62 -0.76 11.23
N GLY A 116 44.33 -0.80 10.96
CA GLY A 116 43.76 -0.17 9.79
C GLY A 116 43.58 1.31 10.12
N VAL A 117 44.24 2.16 9.41
CA VAL A 117 44.03 3.60 9.41
C VAL A 117 42.49 3.81 9.27
N ARG A 118 41.86 4.26 10.36
CA ARG A 118 40.44 4.64 10.30
C ARG A 118 40.37 5.99 9.62
N GLU A 119 39.60 6.05 8.59
CA GLU A 119 39.33 7.29 7.85
C GLU A 119 37.95 7.80 8.25
N GLN A 120 37.86 9.06 8.57
CA GLN A 120 36.59 9.72 8.80
C GLN A 120 36.05 10.19 7.44
N ALA A 121 34.83 9.72 7.08
CA ALA A 121 34.17 10.08 5.84
C ALA A 121 32.83 10.76 6.13
N LEU A 122 32.58 11.79 5.34
CA LEU A 122 31.30 12.50 5.24
C LEU A 122 30.63 12.02 3.95
N LEU A 123 29.46 11.37 4.10
CA LEU A 123 28.71 10.83 2.98
C LEU A 123 27.41 11.61 2.85
N GLN A 124 27.24 12.32 1.74
CA GLN A 124 26.04 13.09 1.47
C GLN A 124 24.92 12.20 0.93
N VAL A 125 23.71 12.38 1.45
CA VAL A 125 22.49 11.73 1.00
C VAL A 125 21.64 12.76 0.25
N ASN A 126 21.26 12.47 -0.99
CA ASN A 126 20.60 13.44 -1.88
C ASN A 126 19.10 13.25 -1.97
N HIS A 127 18.61 12.01 -1.98
CA HIS A 127 17.21 11.66 -2.27
C HIS A 127 16.46 11.11 -1.06
N ALA A 128 17.14 10.38 -0.20
CA ALA A 128 16.57 9.79 1.00
C ALA A 128 16.87 10.65 2.24
N ARG A 129 16.30 10.30 3.38
CA ARG A 129 16.68 10.87 4.67
C ARG A 129 17.89 10.14 5.21
N ALA A 130 18.91 10.87 5.64
CA ALA A 130 20.11 10.28 6.22
C ALA A 130 19.79 9.43 7.47
N THR A 131 18.77 9.80 8.26
CA THR A 131 18.29 9.02 9.43
C THR A 131 17.82 7.63 9.04
N ASP A 132 17.05 7.51 7.93
CA ASP A 132 16.47 6.25 7.49
C ASP A 132 17.56 5.33 6.93
N ILE A 133 18.50 5.89 6.17
CA ILE A 133 19.66 5.17 5.64
C ILE A 133 20.59 4.73 6.78
N ALA A 134 20.85 5.59 7.78
CA ALA A 134 21.65 5.23 8.92
C ALA A 134 21.07 4.05 9.69
N ALA A 135 19.75 4.02 9.92
CA ALA A 135 19.07 2.93 10.59
C ALA A 135 19.20 1.59 9.85
N LEU A 136 19.27 1.62 8.50
CA LEU A 136 19.47 0.43 7.69
C LEU A 136 20.94 -0.03 7.65
N LEU A 137 21.89 0.91 7.67
CA LEU A 137 23.31 0.60 7.56
C LEU A 137 23.95 0.24 8.91
N GLN A 138 23.45 0.79 10.02
CA GLN A 138 24.01 0.57 11.35
C GLN A 138 24.10 -0.92 11.77
N PRO A 139 23.08 -1.77 11.55
CA PRO A 139 23.17 -3.20 11.85
C PRO A 139 24.20 -3.95 11.02
N LEU A 140 24.50 -3.49 9.79
CA LEU A 140 25.48 -4.10 8.89
C LEU A 140 26.94 -3.80 9.30
N LEU A 141 27.14 -2.80 10.15
CA LEU A 141 28.45 -2.37 10.62
C LEU A 141 28.83 -2.98 11.98
N GLN A 142 27.86 -3.57 12.68
CA GLN A 142 28.09 -4.22 13.96
C GLN A 142 28.44 -5.69 13.73
N ASP A 143 29.74 -6.02 13.70
CA ASP A 143 30.22 -7.40 13.54
C ASP A 143 30.11 -8.23 14.82
N SER A 144 29.95 -7.64 16.00
CA SER A 144 29.81 -8.31 17.30
C SER A 144 29.10 -7.41 18.32
N PRO A 145 28.28 -7.99 19.21
CA PRO A 145 27.60 -7.25 20.27
C PRO A 145 28.55 -6.60 21.30
N ASP A 146 29.82 -7.02 21.34
CA ASP A 146 30.85 -6.56 22.26
C ASP A 146 31.85 -5.53 21.66
N GLU A 147 31.74 -5.19 20.39
CA GLU A 147 32.56 -4.13 19.80
C GLU A 147 32.13 -2.75 20.29
N ALA A 148 33.15 -2.02 20.82
CA ALA A 148 32.97 -0.66 21.30
C ALA A 148 32.28 0.25 20.26
N PRO A 149 31.58 1.33 20.69
CA PRO A 149 30.69 2.18 19.87
C PRO A 149 31.40 2.99 18.76
N TRP A 150 32.58 2.59 18.37
CA TRP A 150 33.47 3.29 17.43
C TRP A 150 33.11 3.08 15.94
N GLY A 151 32.13 2.22 15.63
CA GLY A 151 31.62 2.01 14.29
C GLY A 151 30.29 2.68 14.00
N ALA A 152 29.80 3.51 14.91
CA ALA A 152 28.50 4.14 14.78
C ALA A 152 28.48 5.15 13.62
N ILE A 153 27.37 5.12 12.87
CA ILE A 153 27.06 6.18 11.93
C ILE A 153 26.37 7.30 12.71
N SER A 154 26.92 8.50 12.65
CA SER A 154 26.27 9.72 13.15
C SER A 154 25.56 10.43 12.00
N VAL A 155 24.42 11.02 12.25
CA VAL A 155 23.61 11.73 11.24
C VAL A 155 23.58 13.20 11.56
N ASP A 156 23.93 14.05 10.59
CA ASP A 156 23.62 15.47 10.61
C ASP A 156 22.33 15.70 9.82
N GLU A 157 21.22 15.85 10.54
CA GLU A 157 19.90 16.08 9.93
C GLU A 157 19.82 17.41 9.17
N ARG A 158 20.59 18.42 9.57
CA ARG A 158 20.57 19.74 8.94
C ARG A 158 21.15 19.74 7.54
N THR A 159 22.21 18.96 7.32
CA THR A 159 22.91 18.84 6.02
C THR A 159 22.55 17.56 5.27
N ASN A 160 21.76 16.67 5.89
CA ASN A 160 21.40 15.35 5.38
C ASN A 160 22.64 14.50 5.06
N MET A 161 23.62 14.50 5.96
CA MET A 161 24.90 13.81 5.81
C MET A 161 25.08 12.71 6.84
N LEU A 162 25.74 11.64 6.42
CA LEU A 162 26.20 10.56 7.29
C LEU A 162 27.66 10.80 7.64
N ILE A 163 28.01 10.73 8.92
CA ILE A 163 29.37 10.86 9.44
C ILE A 163 29.76 9.49 9.97
N THR A 164 30.82 8.91 9.45
CA THR A 164 31.29 7.59 9.86
C THR A 164 32.80 7.56 9.93
N SER A 165 33.35 6.72 10.83
CA SER A 165 34.79 6.47 10.96
C SER A 165 35.04 4.97 10.84
N GLN A 166 35.54 4.54 9.70
CA GLN A 166 35.68 3.13 9.32
C GLN A 166 37.03 2.83 8.63
N SER A 167 37.34 1.56 8.42
CA SER A 167 38.47 1.18 7.56
C SER A 167 38.19 1.56 6.11
N PRO A 168 39.20 1.84 5.28
CA PRO A 168 39.03 2.21 3.87
C PRO A 168 38.21 1.19 3.07
N GLU A 169 38.35 -0.11 3.35
CA GLU A 169 37.60 -1.17 2.68
C GLU A 169 36.09 -1.09 3.01
N ARG A 170 35.74 -0.86 4.28
CA ARG A 170 34.34 -0.69 4.71
C ARG A 170 33.72 0.61 4.18
N LEU A 171 34.51 1.68 4.09
CA LEU A 171 34.06 2.94 3.52
C LEU A 171 33.67 2.78 2.04
N GLU A 172 34.42 1.99 1.29
CA GLU A 172 34.11 1.72 -0.12
C GLU A 172 32.81 0.91 -0.26
N ILE A 173 32.60 -0.09 0.58
CA ILE A 173 31.35 -0.86 0.65
C ILE A 173 30.17 0.07 1.00
N LEU A 174 30.36 0.97 1.97
CA LEU A 174 29.32 1.94 2.36
C LEU A 174 28.98 2.89 1.22
N ARG A 175 29.98 3.39 0.48
CA ARG A 175 29.75 4.26 -0.69
C ARG A 175 28.95 3.53 -1.78
N GLN A 176 29.29 2.28 -2.06
CA GLN A 176 28.56 1.46 -3.03
C GLN A 176 27.12 1.20 -2.61
N LEU A 177 26.90 0.82 -1.34
CA LEU A 177 25.56 0.61 -0.78
C LEU A 177 24.73 1.90 -0.79
N LEU A 178 25.34 3.03 -0.40
CA LEU A 178 24.69 4.33 -0.44
C LEU A 178 24.25 4.69 -1.86
N GLY A 179 25.11 4.49 -2.84
CA GLY A 179 24.76 4.74 -4.25
C GLY A 179 23.62 3.89 -4.78
N GLN A 180 23.39 2.69 -4.19
CA GLN A 180 22.26 1.83 -4.55
C GLN A 180 20.98 2.20 -3.79
N LEU A 181 21.09 2.71 -2.56
CA LEU A 181 19.95 3.05 -1.70
C LEU A 181 19.45 4.48 -1.94
N ASP A 182 20.35 5.42 -2.24
CA ASP A 182 20.02 6.84 -2.44
C ASP A 182 19.57 7.12 -3.89
N VAL A 183 18.42 6.53 -4.26
CA VAL A 183 17.81 6.70 -5.57
C VAL A 183 16.56 7.58 -5.48
N PRO A 184 16.26 8.40 -6.50
CA PRO A 184 15.07 9.23 -6.50
C PRO A 184 13.80 8.40 -6.49
N VAL A 185 12.86 8.74 -5.62
CA VAL A 185 11.57 8.07 -5.52
C VAL A 185 10.66 8.58 -6.63
N ARG A 186 10.16 7.67 -7.47
CA ARG A 186 9.24 8.01 -8.55
C ARG A 186 7.92 8.52 -7.99
N GLN A 187 7.35 9.52 -8.66
CA GLN A 187 6.06 10.08 -8.33
C GLN A 187 4.96 9.47 -9.20
N ILE A 188 3.77 9.38 -8.65
CA ILE A 188 2.60 8.83 -9.32
C ILE A 188 1.47 9.83 -9.17
N MET A 189 0.87 10.23 -10.28
CA MET A 189 -0.38 10.98 -10.29
C MET A 189 -1.54 10.00 -10.39
N ILE A 190 -2.50 10.13 -9.50
CA ILE A 190 -3.70 9.31 -9.45
C ILE A 190 -4.90 10.20 -9.72
N GLU A 191 -5.65 9.86 -10.74
CA GLU A 191 -6.91 10.51 -11.11
C GLU A 191 -8.06 9.53 -10.85
N ALA A 192 -9.01 9.92 -9.99
CA ALA A 192 -10.27 9.24 -9.88
C ALA A 192 -11.34 10.02 -10.66
N ARG A 193 -12.27 9.31 -11.28
CA ARG A 193 -13.46 9.91 -11.90
C ARG A 193 -14.68 9.20 -11.34
N ILE A 194 -15.53 9.98 -10.70
CA ILE A 194 -16.79 9.55 -10.12
C ILE A 194 -17.89 10.08 -11.00
N VAL A 195 -18.66 9.18 -11.58
CA VAL A 195 -19.80 9.50 -12.44
C VAL A 195 -21.07 9.05 -11.75
N GLU A 196 -22.00 9.95 -11.55
CA GLU A 196 -23.33 9.67 -11.03
C GLU A 196 -24.37 10.09 -12.06
N ALA A 197 -25.19 9.15 -12.50
CA ALA A 197 -26.27 9.38 -13.45
C ALA A 197 -27.60 9.04 -12.79
N ASN A 198 -28.55 9.97 -12.86
CA ASN A 198 -29.90 9.83 -12.33
C ASN A 198 -30.89 9.98 -13.44
N VAL A 199 -31.86 9.07 -13.54
CA VAL A 199 -32.99 9.13 -14.48
C VAL A 199 -34.26 8.98 -13.68
N ASP A 200 -35.08 10.05 -13.70
CA ASP A 200 -36.37 10.07 -13.08
C ASP A 200 -37.45 10.09 -14.16
N TYR A 201 -38.35 9.14 -14.12
CA TYR A 201 -39.51 9.08 -14.99
C TYR A 201 -40.78 8.90 -14.16
N GLU A 202 -41.73 9.80 -14.34
CA GLU A 202 -43.02 9.78 -13.65
C GLU A 202 -44.12 9.99 -14.65
N ARG A 203 -45.12 9.11 -14.67
CA ARG A 203 -46.31 9.21 -15.50
C ARG A 203 -47.55 8.89 -14.69
N GLY A 204 -48.55 9.75 -14.77
CA GLY A 204 -49.81 9.57 -14.09
C GLY A 204 -51.00 9.89 -14.94
N LEU A 205 -52.06 9.16 -14.72
CA LEU A 205 -53.40 9.45 -15.23
C LEU A 205 -54.38 9.41 -14.07
N GLY A 206 -55.15 10.48 -13.89
CA GLY A 206 -56.15 10.60 -12.83
C GLY A 206 -57.49 11.02 -13.39
N VAL A 207 -58.56 10.73 -12.66
CA VAL A 207 -59.92 11.03 -13.04
C VAL A 207 -60.67 11.56 -11.84
N ARG A 208 -61.43 12.66 -12.02
CA ARG A 208 -62.37 13.17 -11.02
C ARG A 208 -63.78 13.19 -11.61
N TRP A 209 -64.72 12.69 -10.83
CA TRP A 209 -66.14 12.75 -11.13
C TRP A 209 -66.83 13.63 -10.09
N GLY A 210 -67.47 14.66 -10.56
CA GLY A 210 -68.31 15.56 -9.76
C GLY A 210 -69.70 15.66 -10.33
N GLY A 211 -70.64 16.18 -9.56
CA GLY A 211 -71.93 16.46 -10.06
C GLY A 211 -72.85 17.09 -9.03
N SER A 212 -73.87 17.78 -9.49
CA SER A 212 -74.92 18.31 -8.64
C SER A 212 -76.31 17.96 -9.20
N LEU A 213 -77.22 17.61 -8.27
CA LEU A 213 -78.63 17.41 -8.60
C LEU A 213 -79.42 18.66 -8.16
N ALA A 214 -80.08 19.34 -9.10
CA ALA A 214 -81.01 20.44 -8.77
C ALA A 214 -82.27 19.88 -8.08
N GLY A 215 -82.46 20.17 -6.81
CA GLY A 215 -83.59 19.75 -6.00
C GLY A 215 -83.23 19.30 -4.55
N GLY A 216 -81.99 18.99 -4.26
CA GLY A 216 -81.51 18.73 -2.89
C GLY A 216 -80.94 20.00 -2.26
N ARG A 217 -81.33 20.33 -1.03
CA ARG A 217 -80.92 21.45 -0.16
C ARG A 217 -79.42 21.52 0.14
N LEU A 218 -78.55 21.55 -0.84
CA LEU A 218 -77.17 21.82 -0.67
C LEU A 218 -76.74 22.95 -1.59
N LYS A 219 -77.28 24.15 -1.32
CA LYS A 219 -76.63 25.39 -1.76
C LYS A 219 -75.50 25.71 -0.77
N ALA A 220 -74.33 25.23 -1.03
CA ALA A 220 -73.10 25.88 -0.57
C ALA A 220 -72.73 26.89 -1.65
N VAL A 221 -73.06 28.16 -1.40
CA VAL A 221 -72.60 29.29 -2.21
C VAL A 221 -71.07 29.31 -2.03
N GLY A 222 -70.36 29.04 -3.13
CA GLY A 222 -68.92 29.09 -3.17
C GLY A 222 -68.21 27.76 -2.98
N ALA A 223 -68.94 26.61 -2.90
CA ALA A 223 -68.31 25.29 -2.84
C ALA A 223 -68.27 24.69 -4.26
N GLU A 224 -67.11 24.16 -4.63
CA GLU A 224 -66.97 23.30 -5.82
C GLU A 224 -68.00 22.18 -5.78
N ALA A 225 -68.54 21.75 -6.94
CA ALA A 225 -69.48 20.67 -7.01
C ALA A 225 -69.00 19.43 -6.23
N PRO A 226 -69.89 18.75 -5.43
CA PRO A 226 -69.43 17.62 -4.64
C PRO A 226 -68.85 16.54 -5.54
N THR A 227 -67.60 16.20 -5.31
CA THR A 227 -66.90 15.17 -6.04
C THR A 227 -67.36 13.80 -5.53
N PHE A 228 -67.82 12.90 -6.39
CA PHE A 228 -68.22 11.55 -6.04
C PHE A 228 -67.06 10.59 -6.00
N VAL A 229 -66.11 10.84 -6.88
CA VAL A 229 -64.90 10.08 -7.04
C VAL A 229 -63.73 11.03 -7.23
N ASP A 230 -62.83 11.12 -6.31
CA ASP A 230 -61.60 11.88 -6.41
C ASP A 230 -60.41 10.94 -6.56
N LEU A 231 -60.06 10.64 -7.80
CA LEU A 231 -58.90 9.91 -8.22
C LEU A 231 -57.98 10.83 -9.07
N GLY A 232 -58.02 12.14 -8.79
CA GLY A 232 -57.17 13.13 -9.44
C GLY A 232 -55.70 12.99 -9.05
N LEU A 233 -54.82 13.56 -9.88
CA LEU A 233 -53.39 13.69 -9.58
C LEU A 233 -53.13 14.98 -8.83
N ASP A 234 -52.37 14.95 -7.74
CA ASP A 234 -52.03 16.15 -6.95
C ASP A 234 -51.17 17.16 -7.72
N LYS A 235 -50.44 16.70 -8.76
CA LYS A 235 -49.50 17.48 -9.57
C LYS A 235 -49.75 17.24 -11.07
N ALA A 236 -51.01 17.40 -11.51
CA ALA A 236 -51.34 17.28 -12.93
C ALA A 236 -50.64 18.38 -13.75
N THR A 237 -50.03 18.02 -14.88
CA THR A 237 -49.46 18.98 -15.87
C THR A 237 -50.48 19.37 -16.95
N SER A 238 -51.50 18.54 -17.14
CA SER A 238 -52.60 18.80 -18.10
C SER A 238 -53.88 18.19 -17.56
N GLY A 239 -55.01 18.84 -17.89
CA GLY A 239 -56.35 18.36 -17.56
C GLY A 239 -57.36 18.76 -18.62
N ILE A 240 -58.33 17.91 -18.84
CA ILE A 240 -59.48 18.17 -19.72
C ILE A 240 -60.73 17.93 -18.91
N GLY A 241 -61.56 18.93 -18.78
CA GLY A 241 -62.88 18.85 -18.13
C GLY A 241 -64.04 18.75 -19.15
N PHE A 242 -65.01 17.88 -18.88
CA PHE A 242 -66.23 17.72 -19.63
C PHE A 242 -67.43 17.91 -18.69
N GLY A 243 -68.17 18.94 -18.91
CA GLY A 243 -69.39 19.16 -18.15
C GLY A 243 -70.61 18.82 -18.99
N LEU A 244 -71.52 18.00 -18.48
CA LEU A 244 -72.85 17.73 -19.06
C LEU A 244 -73.91 18.39 -18.18
N VAL A 245 -74.65 19.34 -18.79
CA VAL A 245 -75.73 20.04 -18.11
C VAL A 245 -77.04 19.62 -18.76
N GLY A 246 -78.03 19.12 -18.00
CA GLY A 246 -79.32 18.74 -18.49
C GLY A 246 -80.35 18.62 -17.34
N ASP A 247 -81.57 19.15 -17.51
CA ASP A 247 -82.73 19.05 -16.55
C ASP A 247 -82.39 19.27 -15.09
N GLY A 248 -81.62 20.31 -14.79
CA GLY A 248 -81.21 20.57 -13.42
C GLY A 248 -80.12 19.60 -12.81
N ARG A 249 -79.43 18.82 -13.66
CA ARG A 249 -78.33 17.93 -13.28
C ARG A 249 -77.07 18.41 -13.96
N LEU A 250 -76.00 18.50 -13.17
CA LEU A 250 -74.65 18.77 -13.65
C LEU A 250 -73.85 17.52 -13.39
N LEU A 251 -73.22 16.96 -14.42
CA LEU A 251 -72.20 15.91 -14.28
C LEU A 251 -70.88 16.45 -14.80
N ASP A 252 -69.89 16.43 -14.02
CA ASP A 252 -68.55 16.95 -14.31
C ASP A 252 -67.53 15.80 -14.30
N LEU A 253 -66.76 15.69 -15.36
CA LEU A 253 -65.70 14.73 -15.54
C LEU A 253 -64.41 15.48 -15.83
N GLU A 254 -63.42 15.34 -14.97
CA GLU A 254 -62.10 15.88 -15.14
C GLU A 254 -61.10 14.76 -15.35
N LEU A 255 -60.37 14.80 -16.46
CA LEU A 255 -59.27 13.89 -16.76
C LEU A 255 -57.94 14.61 -16.58
N ASN A 256 -57.11 14.15 -15.66
CA ASN A 256 -55.79 14.71 -15.33
C ASN A 256 -54.69 13.81 -15.79
N ALA A 257 -53.67 14.36 -16.45
CA ALA A 257 -52.52 13.65 -16.90
C ALA A 257 -51.24 14.37 -16.48
N MET A 258 -50.23 13.59 -16.18
CA MET A 258 -48.88 14.05 -15.87
C MET A 258 -47.85 13.12 -16.51
N GLU A 259 -46.85 13.71 -17.17
CA GLU A 259 -45.67 13.02 -17.62
C GLU A 259 -44.45 13.91 -17.34
N LYS A 260 -43.50 13.37 -16.58
CA LYS A 260 -42.26 14.05 -16.20
C LYS A 260 -41.10 13.12 -16.48
N SER A 261 -40.10 13.61 -17.22
CA SER A 261 -38.83 12.92 -17.46
C SER A 261 -37.69 13.86 -17.11
N GLY A 262 -36.72 13.38 -16.36
CA GLY A 262 -35.54 14.13 -15.95
C GLY A 262 -34.31 13.27 -15.99
N ASN A 263 -33.24 13.78 -16.58
CA ASN A 263 -31.91 13.12 -16.59
C ASN A 263 -30.93 14.09 -15.94
N GLY A 264 -30.12 13.58 -15.03
CA GLY A 264 -29.05 14.32 -14.38
C GLY A 264 -27.76 13.53 -14.42
N GLU A 265 -26.65 14.19 -14.68
CA GLU A 265 -25.31 13.61 -14.61
C GLU A 265 -24.41 14.53 -13.80
N ILE A 266 -23.66 13.96 -12.86
CA ILE A 266 -22.68 14.64 -12.03
C ILE A 266 -21.35 13.93 -12.21
N ILE A 267 -20.32 14.66 -12.64
CA ILE A 267 -18.97 14.14 -12.80
C ILE A 267 -18.04 14.87 -11.83
N SER A 268 -17.33 14.11 -10.99
CA SER A 268 -16.32 14.61 -10.06
C SER A 268 -14.99 13.96 -10.36
N GLN A 269 -13.92 14.76 -10.45
CA GLN A 269 -12.59 14.29 -10.84
C GLN A 269 -11.51 14.76 -9.85
N PRO A 270 -11.38 14.13 -8.66
CA PRO A 270 -10.28 14.42 -7.76
C PRO A 270 -8.98 13.86 -8.34
N LYS A 271 -7.89 14.64 -8.21
CA LYS A 271 -6.53 14.25 -8.63
C LYS A 271 -5.58 14.51 -7.48
N VAL A 272 -4.67 13.56 -7.26
CA VAL A 272 -3.63 13.69 -6.24
C VAL A 272 -2.33 13.06 -6.75
N MET A 273 -1.21 13.66 -6.37
CA MET A 273 0.12 13.16 -6.67
C MET A 273 0.84 12.77 -5.39
N THR A 274 1.53 11.64 -5.41
CA THR A 274 2.32 11.16 -4.29
C THR A 274 3.53 10.37 -4.75
N ALA A 275 4.51 10.20 -3.86
CA ALA A 275 5.64 9.31 -4.07
C ALA A 275 5.23 7.84 -3.99
N ASP A 276 6.05 6.95 -4.55
CA ASP A 276 5.89 5.50 -4.41
C ASP A 276 5.81 5.10 -2.94
N LYS A 277 4.82 4.31 -2.56
CA LYS A 277 4.47 3.88 -1.18
C LYS A 277 4.05 5.02 -0.23
N GLY A 278 3.95 6.26 -0.71
CA GLY A 278 3.45 7.39 0.06
C GLY A 278 1.92 7.43 0.04
N THR A 279 1.29 7.80 1.17
CA THR A 279 -0.15 8.04 1.23
C THR A 279 -0.43 9.51 0.95
N ALA A 280 -1.38 9.77 0.05
CA ALA A 280 -1.88 11.10 -0.20
C ALA A 280 -3.40 11.15 -0.09
N ARG A 281 -3.91 12.29 0.39
CA ARG A 281 -5.34 12.55 0.51
C ARG A 281 -5.67 13.93 -0.03
N ILE A 282 -6.70 14.01 -0.84
CA ILE A 282 -7.36 15.26 -1.23
C ILE A 282 -8.80 15.23 -0.74
N LEU A 283 -9.26 16.36 -0.23
CA LEU A 283 -10.60 16.51 0.33
C LEU A 283 -11.18 17.86 -0.08
N LYS A 284 -12.45 17.85 -0.49
CA LYS A 284 -13.24 19.04 -0.79
C LYS A 284 -14.67 18.85 -0.27
N GLY A 285 -15.12 19.70 0.63
CA GLY A 285 -16.45 19.55 1.23
C GLY A 285 -16.88 20.74 2.05
N SER A 286 -17.93 20.55 2.82
CA SER A 286 -18.49 21.48 3.79
C SER A 286 -18.84 20.77 5.08
N GLU A 287 -18.83 21.49 6.18
CA GLU A 287 -19.31 20.99 7.47
C GLU A 287 -20.76 21.41 7.68
N VAL A 288 -21.59 20.46 8.08
CA VAL A 288 -23.01 20.67 8.37
C VAL A 288 -23.21 20.68 9.88
N PRO A 289 -23.77 21.78 10.47
CA PRO A 289 -24.02 21.85 11.89
C PRO A 289 -25.25 21.04 12.29
N TYR A 290 -25.10 20.18 13.29
CA TYR A 290 -26.16 19.40 13.92
C TYR A 290 -26.38 19.88 15.35
N GLN A 291 -27.62 20.21 15.70
CA GLN A 291 -27.97 20.61 17.05
C GLN A 291 -28.41 19.39 17.85
N GLU A 292 -27.70 19.08 18.92
CA GLU A 292 -28.06 18.05 19.88
C GLU A 292 -28.59 18.70 21.14
N SER A 293 -29.83 18.34 21.53
CA SER A 293 -30.42 18.83 22.78
C SER A 293 -29.92 17.95 23.95
N GLY A 294 -29.13 18.54 24.84
CA GLY A 294 -28.68 17.88 26.06
C GLY A 294 -29.81 17.73 27.10
N ALA A 295 -29.64 16.78 28.04
CA ALA A 295 -30.63 16.49 29.11
C ALA A 295 -30.99 17.69 30.00
N ASN A 296 -30.20 18.75 30.02
CA ASN A 296 -30.39 19.96 30.81
C ASN A 296 -30.95 21.14 30.00
N GLY A 297 -31.49 20.90 28.78
CA GLY A 297 -32.00 21.96 27.90
C GLY A 297 -30.92 22.83 27.23
N ALA A 298 -29.63 22.50 27.42
CA ALA A 298 -28.54 23.11 26.70
C ALA A 298 -28.44 22.51 25.31
N THR A 299 -28.39 23.33 24.25
CA THR A 299 -28.15 22.90 22.87
C THR A 299 -26.64 22.88 22.62
N SER A 300 -26.10 21.73 22.23
CA SER A 300 -24.74 21.61 21.70
C SER A 300 -24.79 21.52 20.18
N THR A 301 -23.88 22.20 19.49
CA THR A 301 -23.76 22.11 18.03
C THR A 301 -22.56 21.23 17.68
N THR A 302 -22.82 20.12 17.02
CA THR A 302 -21.81 19.21 16.50
C THR A 302 -21.71 19.39 14.98
N PHE A 303 -20.51 19.55 14.46
CA PHE A 303 -20.28 19.65 13.02
C PHE A 303 -20.01 18.26 12.43
N ARG A 304 -20.64 17.97 11.30
CA ARG A 304 -20.38 16.77 10.52
C ARG A 304 -19.91 17.12 9.13
N GLU A 305 -18.80 16.52 8.75
CA GLU A 305 -18.20 16.73 7.43
C GLU A 305 -19.02 15.99 6.35
N ALA A 306 -19.34 16.73 5.30
CA ALA A 306 -19.88 16.19 4.06
C ALA A 306 -18.92 16.57 2.92
N SER A 307 -18.16 15.59 2.45
CA SER A 307 -17.04 15.87 1.56
C SER A 307 -16.83 14.80 0.48
N LEU A 308 -16.26 15.25 -0.64
CA LEU A 308 -15.60 14.41 -1.62
C LEU A 308 -14.16 14.23 -1.19
N SER A 309 -13.72 12.99 -0.92
CA SER A 309 -12.31 12.71 -0.64
C SER A 309 -11.78 11.55 -1.46
N LEU A 310 -10.51 11.64 -1.81
CA LEU A 310 -9.71 10.58 -2.40
C LEU A 310 -8.48 10.40 -1.53
N GLU A 311 -8.30 9.22 -0.96
CA GLU A 311 -7.11 8.81 -0.25
C GLU A 311 -6.52 7.59 -0.96
N VAL A 312 -5.21 7.63 -1.24
CA VAL A 312 -4.57 6.59 -2.02
C VAL A 312 -3.14 6.36 -1.55
N THR A 313 -2.76 5.08 -1.52
CA THR A 313 -1.39 4.62 -1.27
C THR A 313 -0.96 3.74 -2.43
N PRO A 314 -0.23 4.27 -3.42
CA PRO A 314 0.24 3.52 -4.58
C PRO A 314 1.56 2.82 -4.30
N GLN A 315 1.83 1.74 -5.05
CA GLN A 315 3.09 1.03 -5.12
C GLN A 315 3.40 0.64 -6.56
N ILE A 316 4.56 1.07 -7.06
CA ILE A 316 5.02 0.72 -8.40
C ILE A 316 5.54 -0.72 -8.39
N MET A 317 5.01 -1.54 -9.29
CA MET A 317 5.39 -2.94 -9.48
C MET A 317 6.33 -3.08 -10.69
N PRO A 318 7.14 -4.15 -10.75
CA PRO A 318 7.88 -4.47 -11.96
C PRO A 318 6.95 -4.57 -13.19
N GLY A 319 7.39 -4.08 -14.35
CA GLY A 319 6.59 -4.09 -15.58
C GLY A 319 5.65 -2.91 -15.76
N GLY A 320 5.84 -1.79 -15.02
CA GLY A 320 5.05 -0.56 -15.22
C GLY A 320 3.61 -0.64 -14.73
N ARG A 321 3.32 -1.54 -13.80
CA ARG A 321 2.02 -1.67 -13.14
C ARG A 321 2.04 -0.95 -11.80
N VAL A 322 0.92 -0.36 -11.41
CA VAL A 322 0.74 0.29 -10.12
C VAL A 322 -0.29 -0.49 -9.30
N SER A 323 0.14 -1.02 -8.17
CA SER A 323 -0.76 -1.55 -7.15
C SER A 323 -1.12 -0.41 -6.21
N MET A 324 -2.41 -0.24 -5.90
CA MET A 324 -2.80 0.85 -5.02
C MET A 324 -3.96 0.46 -4.13
N GLN A 325 -3.91 0.96 -2.91
CA GLN A 325 -5.02 0.95 -1.99
C GLN A 325 -5.72 2.31 -2.11
N VAL A 326 -7.01 2.29 -2.41
CA VAL A 326 -7.80 3.48 -2.71
C VAL A 326 -9.01 3.52 -1.81
N LYS A 327 -9.23 4.67 -1.19
CA LYS A 327 -10.44 5.00 -0.48
C LYS A 327 -11.05 6.25 -1.11
N VAL A 328 -12.27 6.12 -1.62
CA VAL A 328 -13.05 7.21 -2.21
C VAL A 328 -14.29 7.39 -1.37
N THR A 329 -14.55 8.62 -0.94
CA THR A 329 -15.80 8.98 -0.27
C THR A 329 -16.44 10.15 -1.00
N LYS A 330 -17.75 10.09 -1.18
CA LYS A 330 -18.57 11.19 -1.71
C LYS A 330 -19.79 11.34 -0.81
N ASP A 331 -19.69 12.26 0.12
CA ASP A 331 -20.73 12.59 1.08
C ASP A 331 -21.40 13.92 0.66
N GLU A 332 -22.72 13.90 0.52
CA GLU A 332 -23.50 15.08 0.09
C GLU A 332 -24.66 15.32 1.04
N PRO A 333 -24.86 16.56 1.52
CA PRO A 333 -26.04 16.92 2.30
C PRO A 333 -27.26 16.99 1.40
N ASP A 334 -28.36 16.38 1.81
CA ASP A 334 -29.63 16.37 1.07
C ASP A 334 -30.56 17.48 1.57
N TYR A 335 -30.47 18.65 0.97
CA TYR A 335 -31.31 19.80 1.31
C TYR A 335 -32.76 19.67 0.82
N LEU A 336 -33.09 18.65 0.03
CA LEU A 336 -34.46 18.43 -0.47
C LEU A 336 -35.30 17.65 0.55
N ASN A 337 -34.64 16.81 1.37
CA ASN A 337 -35.27 15.93 2.36
C ASN A 337 -34.87 16.32 3.79
N LEU A 338 -35.12 17.56 4.16
CA LEU A 338 -34.84 18.07 5.51
C LEU A 338 -35.63 17.31 6.56
N GLN A 339 -34.96 16.80 7.58
CA GLN A 339 -35.56 16.30 8.80
C GLN A 339 -35.52 17.41 9.88
N GLY A 340 -36.61 18.18 9.96
CA GLY A 340 -36.61 19.41 10.73
C GLY A 340 -35.81 20.52 10.02
N THR A 341 -34.76 21.04 10.66
CA THR A 341 -33.88 22.07 10.10
C THR A 341 -32.55 21.52 9.57
N VAL A 342 -32.30 20.21 9.68
CA VAL A 342 -31.00 19.59 9.39
C VAL A 342 -31.12 18.66 8.19
N PRO A 343 -30.24 18.81 7.17
CA PRO A 343 -30.21 17.91 6.04
C PRO A 343 -29.56 16.57 6.42
N PRO A 344 -30.13 15.42 6.00
CA PRO A 344 -29.43 14.15 6.09
C PRO A 344 -28.24 14.13 5.14
N ILE A 345 -27.16 13.41 5.51
CA ILE A 345 -25.99 13.24 4.66
C ILE A 345 -26.09 11.90 3.93
N ARG A 346 -26.11 11.95 2.59
CA ARG A 346 -25.92 10.77 1.75
C ARG A 346 -24.48 10.39 1.70
N LYS A 347 -24.16 9.14 2.02
CA LYS A 347 -22.79 8.63 2.05
C LYS A 347 -22.57 7.60 0.95
N ASN A 348 -21.54 7.82 0.15
CA ASN A 348 -21.01 6.86 -0.80
C ASN A 348 -19.54 6.63 -0.47
N GLU A 349 -19.18 5.40 -0.07
CA GLU A 349 -17.82 5.03 0.28
C GLU A 349 -17.39 3.80 -0.49
N LEU A 350 -16.20 3.85 -1.08
CA LEU A 350 -15.57 2.73 -1.77
C LEU A 350 -14.16 2.55 -1.23
N ASN A 351 -13.87 1.32 -0.75
CA ASN A 351 -12.52 0.88 -0.37
C ASN A 351 -12.13 -0.27 -1.26
N ALA A 352 -11.01 -0.14 -1.98
CA ALA A 352 -10.56 -1.17 -2.89
C ALA A 352 -9.02 -1.25 -2.92
N ARG A 353 -8.52 -2.45 -3.20
CA ARG A 353 -7.11 -2.65 -3.59
C ARG A 353 -7.10 -3.15 -5.03
N VAL A 354 -6.43 -2.41 -5.89
CA VAL A 354 -6.43 -2.67 -7.34
C VAL A 354 -5.02 -2.60 -7.91
N GLN A 355 -4.83 -3.27 -9.04
CA GLN A 355 -3.58 -3.24 -9.78
C GLN A 355 -3.87 -2.85 -11.23
N ILE A 356 -3.28 -1.75 -11.70
CA ILE A 356 -3.57 -1.12 -12.98
C ILE A 356 -2.25 -0.87 -13.72
N ALA A 357 -2.24 -0.98 -15.04
CA ALA A 357 -1.09 -0.57 -15.84
C ALA A 357 -1.02 0.97 -15.91
N ASP A 358 0.20 1.49 -16.07
CA ASP A 358 0.43 2.93 -16.21
C ASP A 358 -0.41 3.55 -17.33
N GLY A 359 -1.11 4.65 -17.04
CA GLY A 359 -1.99 5.37 -17.95
C GLY A 359 -3.31 4.68 -18.30
N GLN A 360 -3.57 3.46 -17.82
CA GLN A 360 -4.81 2.74 -18.09
C GLN A 360 -5.92 3.16 -17.12
N THR A 361 -7.14 3.33 -17.62
CA THR A 361 -8.33 3.59 -16.81
C THR A 361 -9.11 2.30 -16.59
N ILE A 362 -9.49 2.02 -15.36
CA ILE A 362 -10.39 0.90 -15.02
C ILE A 362 -11.56 1.39 -14.19
N VAL A 363 -12.66 0.65 -14.24
CA VAL A 363 -13.78 0.80 -13.29
C VAL A 363 -13.46 -0.02 -12.05
N ILE A 364 -13.33 0.64 -10.89
CA ILE A 364 -13.03 -0.03 -9.62
C ILE A 364 -14.26 -0.48 -8.86
N GLY A 365 -15.42 0.10 -9.19
CA GLY A 365 -16.69 -0.27 -8.60
C GLY A 365 -17.80 0.68 -8.97
N GLY A 366 -19.00 0.32 -8.56
CA GLY A 366 -20.18 1.15 -8.77
C GLY A 366 -21.40 0.55 -8.12
N VAL A 367 -22.47 1.34 -8.05
CA VAL A 367 -23.78 0.95 -7.51
C VAL A 367 -24.83 1.34 -8.53
N TYR A 368 -25.63 0.38 -8.93
CA TYR A 368 -26.83 0.63 -9.74
C TYR A 368 -28.07 0.38 -8.89
N SER A 369 -28.97 1.36 -8.84
CA SER A 369 -30.23 1.26 -8.12
C SER A 369 -31.37 1.61 -9.05
N THR A 370 -32.43 0.81 -9.02
CA THR A 370 -33.68 1.14 -9.70
C THR A 370 -34.85 0.97 -8.75
N THR A 371 -35.67 1.99 -8.68
CA THR A 371 -36.90 1.98 -7.91
C THR A 371 -38.07 2.14 -8.88
N LYS A 372 -38.91 1.13 -8.93
CA LYS A 372 -40.12 1.17 -9.77
C LYS A 372 -41.33 1.00 -8.88
N SER A 373 -42.23 2.01 -8.94
CA SER A 373 -43.48 2.00 -8.21
C SER A 373 -44.62 2.14 -9.23
N ASN A 374 -45.57 1.23 -9.13
CA ASN A 374 -46.80 1.28 -9.91
C ASN A 374 -47.98 1.29 -8.92
N VAL A 375 -48.61 2.45 -8.81
CA VAL A 375 -49.75 2.65 -7.92
C VAL A 375 -51.01 2.73 -8.75
N GLN A 376 -52.00 1.96 -8.39
CA GLN A 376 -53.30 1.97 -9.04
C GLN A 376 -54.40 2.06 -8.00
N ASP A 377 -55.09 3.19 -7.96
CA ASP A 377 -56.27 3.39 -7.16
C ASP A 377 -57.50 3.28 -8.06
N LYS A 378 -58.50 2.55 -7.67
CA LYS A 378 -59.69 2.31 -8.49
C LYS A 378 -60.95 2.27 -7.65
N VAL A 379 -62.08 2.64 -8.26
CA VAL A 379 -63.38 2.39 -7.70
C VAL A 379 -63.69 0.89 -7.84
N PRO A 380 -64.00 0.18 -6.74
CA PRO A 380 -64.31 -1.23 -6.80
C PRO A 380 -65.41 -1.54 -7.82
N PHE A 381 -65.29 -2.64 -8.55
CA PHE A 381 -66.16 -3.11 -9.63
C PHE A 381 -66.11 -2.24 -10.89
N LEU A 382 -66.22 -0.89 -10.81
CA LEU A 382 -66.26 0.01 -11.96
C LEU A 382 -64.88 0.14 -12.61
N GLY A 383 -63.82 0.16 -11.82
CA GLY A 383 -62.43 0.24 -12.31
C GLY A 383 -61.96 -1.00 -13.07
N ASP A 384 -62.65 -2.13 -12.99
CA ASP A 384 -62.28 -3.42 -13.61
C ASP A 384 -63.06 -3.65 -14.94
N VAL A 385 -64.03 -2.79 -15.27
CA VAL A 385 -64.81 -2.92 -16.51
C VAL A 385 -63.89 -2.69 -17.73
N PRO A 386 -63.88 -3.61 -18.70
CA PRO A 386 -63.07 -3.43 -19.90
C PRO A 386 -63.53 -2.15 -20.67
N TYR A 387 -62.52 -1.42 -21.22
CA TYR A 387 -62.62 -0.14 -21.94
C TYR A 387 -63.05 1.07 -21.08
N VAL A 388 -64.08 0.97 -20.25
CA VAL A 388 -64.63 2.07 -19.45
C VAL A 388 -63.91 2.20 -18.10
N GLY A 389 -63.34 1.13 -17.58
CA GLY A 389 -62.69 1.15 -16.25
C GLY A 389 -61.53 2.16 -16.12
N ARG A 390 -60.94 2.60 -17.22
CA ARG A 390 -59.94 3.68 -17.20
C ARG A 390 -60.47 5.00 -16.67
N LEU A 391 -61.75 5.26 -16.80
CA LEU A 391 -62.42 6.44 -16.28
C LEU A 391 -62.76 6.36 -14.79
N PHE A 392 -62.48 5.22 -14.13
CA PHE A 392 -62.74 4.96 -12.70
C PHE A 392 -61.51 4.48 -11.98
N ARG A 393 -60.30 4.79 -12.53
CA ARG A 393 -59.04 4.44 -11.91
C ARG A 393 -58.02 5.55 -12.10
N ARG A 394 -57.17 5.70 -11.08
CA ARG A 394 -55.90 6.45 -11.12
C ARG A 394 -54.77 5.48 -11.34
N SER A 395 -53.82 5.79 -12.18
CA SER A 395 -52.60 5.05 -12.33
C SER A 395 -51.42 6.00 -12.27
N ALA A 396 -50.42 5.67 -11.47
CA ALA A 396 -49.16 6.40 -11.35
C ALA A 396 -47.99 5.41 -11.46
N ILE A 397 -47.12 5.66 -12.41
CA ILE A 397 -45.88 4.90 -12.61
C ILE A 397 -44.72 5.86 -12.28
N ILE A 398 -43.91 5.48 -11.34
CA ILE A 398 -42.69 6.20 -10.95
C ILE A 398 -41.53 5.25 -11.14
N GLU A 399 -40.56 5.62 -11.96
CA GLU A 399 -39.34 4.87 -12.19
C GLU A 399 -38.15 5.81 -11.94
N LYS A 400 -37.31 5.45 -10.97
CA LYS A 400 -36.10 6.19 -10.62
C LYS A 400 -34.93 5.24 -10.81
N LYS A 401 -33.95 5.64 -11.60
CA LYS A 401 -32.70 4.93 -11.80
C LYS A 401 -31.56 5.82 -11.33
N SER A 402 -30.67 5.26 -10.57
CA SER A 402 -29.43 5.90 -10.12
C SER A 402 -28.27 4.97 -10.35
N GLU A 403 -27.24 5.46 -11.00
CA GLU A 403 -26.01 4.73 -11.28
C GLU A 403 -24.83 5.57 -10.80
N LEU A 404 -23.98 4.94 -10.00
CA LEU A 404 -22.71 5.49 -9.52
C LEU A 404 -21.59 4.62 -10.04
N LEU A 405 -20.63 5.17 -10.78
CA LEU A 405 -19.45 4.50 -11.28
C LEU A 405 -18.19 5.25 -10.82
N VAL A 406 -17.18 4.50 -10.39
CA VAL A 406 -15.88 5.03 -9.97
C VAL A 406 -14.80 4.46 -10.88
N PHE A 407 -14.14 5.34 -11.62
CA PHE A 407 -13.01 5.07 -12.49
C PHE A 407 -11.71 5.50 -11.81
N LEU A 408 -10.63 4.81 -12.12
CA LEU A 408 -9.31 5.13 -11.60
C LEU A 408 -8.26 5.02 -12.69
N THR A 409 -7.36 6.02 -12.73
CA THR A 409 -6.28 6.12 -13.71
C THR A 409 -4.99 6.52 -12.99
N PRO A 410 -4.02 5.62 -12.80
CA PRO A 410 -2.68 5.99 -12.35
C PRO A 410 -1.83 6.44 -13.53
N ARG A 411 -0.90 7.37 -13.27
CA ARG A 411 0.12 7.80 -14.22
C ARG A 411 1.45 7.97 -13.49
N ILE A 412 2.45 7.20 -13.88
CA ILE A 412 3.81 7.32 -13.36
C ILE A 412 4.44 8.55 -14.00
N MET A 413 4.93 9.48 -13.16
CA MET A 413 5.62 10.68 -13.63
C MET A 413 7.10 10.37 -13.80
N ASN A 414 7.64 10.65 -14.98
CA ASN A 414 9.07 10.61 -15.23
C ASN A 414 9.64 11.99 -14.93
N ASP A 415 10.84 12.08 -14.36
CA ASP A 415 11.49 13.33 -13.94
C ASP A 415 11.59 14.38 -15.06
N GLN A 416 11.56 13.96 -16.32
CA GLN A 416 11.56 14.86 -17.49
C GLN A 416 10.21 15.57 -17.72
N ALA A 417 9.10 15.08 -17.17
CA ALA A 417 7.78 15.67 -17.39
C ALA A 417 7.46 16.85 -16.43
N ILE A 418 8.18 16.97 -15.33
CA ILE A 418 7.98 18.02 -14.33
C ILE A 418 8.53 19.37 -14.81
N ALA A 419 9.50 19.38 -15.70
CA ALA A 419 10.16 20.59 -16.21
C ALA A 419 9.36 21.38 -17.26
N VAL A 420 8.21 20.90 -17.75
CA VAL A 420 7.48 21.48 -18.90
C VAL A 420 6.15 22.17 -18.50
N SER A 421 5.78 22.19 -17.24
CA SER A 421 4.51 22.79 -16.80
C SER A 421 4.69 24.10 -16.01
N HIS A 422 5.58 24.98 -16.43
CA HIS A 422 5.64 26.37 -15.99
C HIS A 422 5.33 27.32 -17.13
#